data_598ca54e6211a82283af1d0a0f412fa5
#
_entry.id   598ca54e6211a82283af1d0a0f412fa5
#
_cell.length_a   1.000
_cell.length_b   1.000
_cell.length_c   1.000
_cell.angle_alpha   90.00
_cell.angle_beta   90.00
_cell.angle_gamma   90.00
#
_symmetry.space_group_name_H-M   'P 1'
#
loop_
_entity.id
_entity.type
_entity.pdbx_description
1 polymer ?
#
loop_
_entity_poly.entity_id
_entity_poly.type
_entity_poly.pdbx_seq_one_letter_code
_entity_poly.pdbx_strand_id
1 'polypeptide(L)'
;MKASVELRDKREARLRQQLRDTPMRPLPLFQLTGWTHFVDEEVNPPVLAAGTSPAEDRKTDEQAIAYHRHLRMVPTDAMTHMQKTVVEAVHRNSGSREGLMDHVIDGPAGTGKTCLLRAIGRTAQQEIEVATNGRQPNTIPVVHITTPADPEPRVNWIWEIGSYLGLTPEPKSLTEVLEMRRHQDVTLPVNYVLETAQTRLLLVDDIDRSSPQQLANVLPYFDYLRDKLGISLIFCGTGASHLLHQARILAQDLTRVSAENRVRLEQAGRPADPVSPSPTALLPVTWLHPLPLGPKAEEQEMFRRVLASFEADLSLYRLEENALSKHAAQLHQLTGGYFKALTYVISTAAVIAIHSGSENITEKELKAATAQLGPWKPAAGER
;
A
#
# COMPACT_ATOMS: atom_id res chain seq x y z
N MET A 1 49.19 13.33 -14.30
CA MET A 1 48.24 14.31 -13.76
C MET A 1 47.10 14.66 -14.75
N LYS A 2 47.36 15.06 -16.02
CA LYS A 2 46.28 15.35 -16.98
C LYS A 2 45.32 14.18 -17.27
N ALA A 3 45.82 12.94 -17.45
CA ALA A 3 44.98 11.76 -17.70
C ALA A 3 44.02 11.37 -16.56
N SER A 4 44.38 11.66 -15.31
CA SER A 4 43.53 11.38 -14.16
C SER A 4 42.37 12.39 -14.01
N VAL A 5 42.61 13.63 -14.45
CA VAL A 5 41.58 14.67 -14.48
C VAL A 5 40.54 14.38 -15.57
N GLU A 6 41.00 14.03 -16.76
CA GLU A 6 40.11 13.66 -17.88
C GLU A 6 39.24 12.43 -17.62
N LEU A 7 39.77 11.44 -16.90
CA LEU A 7 38.98 10.26 -16.45
C LEU A 7 37.93 10.65 -15.40
N ARG A 8 38.27 11.56 -14.51
CA ARG A 8 37.33 12.07 -13.50
C ARG A 8 36.22 12.88 -14.16
N ASP A 9 36.54 13.75 -15.10
CA ASP A 9 35.55 14.58 -15.81
C ASP A 9 34.60 13.72 -16.67
N LYS A 10 35.12 12.69 -17.35
CA LYS A 10 34.31 11.72 -18.08
C LYS A 10 33.38 10.93 -17.15
N ARG A 11 33.85 10.54 -15.97
CA ARG A 11 33.04 9.84 -14.98
C ARG A 11 31.94 10.73 -14.39
N GLU A 12 32.27 12.00 -14.08
CA GLU A 12 31.26 12.98 -13.63
C GLU A 12 30.22 13.29 -14.70
N ALA A 13 30.63 13.47 -15.96
CA ALA A 13 29.72 13.67 -17.07
C ALA A 13 28.76 12.49 -17.24
N ARG A 14 29.28 11.26 -17.15
CA ARG A 14 28.49 10.03 -17.22
C ARG A 14 27.51 9.90 -16.04
N LEU A 15 27.95 10.26 -14.83
CA LEU A 15 27.09 10.26 -13.65
C LEU A 15 25.96 11.32 -13.76
N ARG A 16 26.30 12.52 -14.24
CA ARG A 16 25.30 13.59 -14.48
C ARG A 16 24.30 13.21 -15.56
N GLN A 17 24.74 12.49 -16.59
CA GLN A 17 23.85 11.97 -17.63
C GLN A 17 22.95 10.86 -17.07
N GLN A 18 23.50 9.91 -16.32
CA GLN A 18 22.71 8.88 -15.64
C GLN A 18 21.69 9.46 -14.66
N LEU A 19 22.01 10.53 -13.93
CA LEU A 19 21.08 11.21 -13.03
C LEU A 19 19.99 11.97 -13.79
N ARG A 20 20.24 12.47 -15.00
CA ARG A 20 19.23 13.10 -15.87
C ARG A 20 18.30 12.06 -16.48
N ASP A 21 18.83 10.89 -16.81
CA ASP A 21 18.10 9.79 -17.43
C ASP A 21 17.42 8.88 -16.39
N THR A 22 17.68 9.12 -15.09
CA THR A 22 16.97 8.41 -14.01
C THR A 22 15.54 8.91 -13.95
N PRO A 23 14.54 8.04 -14.10
CA PRO A 23 13.16 8.47 -14.00
C PRO A 23 12.93 9.17 -12.65
N MET A 24 12.23 10.28 -12.70
CA MET A 24 11.85 11.00 -11.47
C MET A 24 11.22 10.02 -10.50
N ARG A 25 11.53 10.18 -9.22
CA ARG A 25 10.88 9.38 -8.16
C ARG A 25 9.38 9.40 -8.38
N PRO A 26 8.71 8.23 -8.34
CA PRO A 26 7.25 8.22 -8.41
C PRO A 26 6.67 9.14 -7.34
N LEU A 27 5.62 9.86 -7.68
CA LEU A 27 4.94 10.75 -6.74
C LEU A 27 4.47 9.96 -5.51
N PRO A 28 4.64 10.49 -4.30
CA PRO A 28 4.24 9.79 -3.09
C PRO A 28 2.74 9.57 -3.03
N LEU A 29 2.29 8.34 -2.79
CA LEU A 29 0.86 8.01 -2.72
C LEU A 29 0.14 8.56 -1.47
N PHE A 30 0.88 9.05 -0.49
CA PHE A 30 0.34 9.78 0.66
C PHE A 30 0.14 11.28 0.37
N GLN A 31 0.12 11.67 -0.89
CA GLN A 31 -0.26 12.99 -1.40
C GLN A 31 -1.33 12.83 -2.47
N LEU A 32 -2.29 13.74 -2.50
CA LEU A 32 -3.40 13.69 -3.45
C LEU A 32 -2.94 13.62 -4.91
N THR A 33 -1.91 14.39 -5.27
CA THR A 33 -1.34 14.38 -6.63
C THR A 33 -0.75 13.02 -6.99
N GLY A 34 -0.02 12.39 -6.06
CA GLY A 34 0.55 11.07 -6.27
C GLY A 34 -0.51 9.98 -6.35
N TRP A 35 -1.53 10.07 -5.52
CA TRP A 35 -2.67 9.15 -5.57
C TRP A 35 -3.45 9.28 -6.88
N THR A 36 -3.75 10.51 -7.31
CA THR A 36 -4.44 10.76 -8.58
C THR A 36 -3.66 10.17 -9.76
N HIS A 37 -2.35 10.43 -9.81
CA HIS A 37 -1.48 9.85 -10.83
C HIS A 37 -1.52 8.31 -10.82
N PHE A 38 -1.47 7.69 -9.64
CA PHE A 38 -1.55 6.23 -9.50
C PHE A 38 -2.88 5.65 -9.97
N VAL A 39 -4.01 6.34 -9.74
CA VAL A 39 -5.33 5.92 -10.22
C VAL A 39 -5.40 5.96 -11.73
N ASP A 40 -4.82 7.00 -12.35
CA ASP A 40 -4.85 7.24 -13.80
C ASP A 40 -3.76 6.46 -14.55
N GLU A 41 -2.76 5.94 -13.83
CA GLU A 41 -1.62 5.28 -14.46
C GLU A 41 -2.00 3.98 -15.15
N GLU A 42 -1.84 3.95 -16.48
CA GLU A 42 -1.85 2.73 -17.28
C GLU A 42 -0.41 2.28 -17.53
N VAL A 43 0.00 1.17 -16.92
CA VAL A 43 1.30 0.58 -17.23
C VAL A 43 1.09 -0.50 -18.28
N ASN A 44 1.51 -0.21 -19.48
CA ASN A 44 1.54 -1.16 -20.57
C ASN A 44 2.94 -1.77 -20.68
N PRO A 45 3.06 -3.10 -20.90
CA PRO A 45 4.34 -3.70 -21.19
C PRO A 45 4.97 -3.06 -22.42
N PRO A 46 6.29 -2.86 -22.47
CA PRO A 46 6.96 -2.33 -23.64
C PRO A 46 6.73 -3.24 -24.83
N VAL A 47 6.48 -2.64 -25.99
CA VAL A 47 6.37 -3.39 -27.22
C VAL A 47 7.76 -3.89 -27.60
N LEU A 48 7.96 -5.19 -27.54
CA LEU A 48 9.19 -5.83 -27.98
C LEU A 48 9.21 -5.85 -29.51
N ALA A 49 9.81 -4.84 -30.12
CA ALA A 49 10.13 -4.83 -31.54
C ALA A 49 11.66 -4.91 -31.66
N ALA A 50 12.17 -5.89 -32.41
CA ALA A 50 13.58 -5.92 -32.74
C ALA A 50 13.90 -4.60 -33.47
N GLY A 51 14.84 -3.83 -32.95
CA GLY A 51 15.27 -2.58 -33.56
C GLY A 51 16.01 -2.83 -34.88
N THR A 52 16.05 -1.80 -35.71
CA THR A 52 16.79 -1.83 -36.96
C THR A 52 18.27 -1.50 -36.76
N SER A 53 18.64 -1.10 -35.54
CA SER A 53 20.02 -0.73 -35.19
C SER A 53 20.37 -1.11 -33.76
N PRO A 54 21.66 -1.30 -33.44
CA PRO A 54 22.11 -1.59 -32.05
C PRO A 54 21.79 -0.49 -31.06
N ALA A 55 21.49 0.72 -31.51
CA ALA A 55 21.06 1.82 -30.63
C ALA A 55 19.57 1.72 -30.27
N GLU A 56 18.74 1.27 -31.19
CA GLU A 56 17.31 1.01 -30.96
C GLU A 56 17.13 -0.21 -30.06
N ASP A 57 17.91 -1.29 -30.28
CA ASP A 57 17.91 -2.47 -29.41
C ASP A 57 18.24 -2.08 -27.96
N ARG A 58 19.31 -1.29 -27.74
CA ARG A 58 19.67 -0.80 -26.40
C ARG A 58 18.59 0.03 -25.75
N LYS A 59 17.91 0.90 -26.50
CA LYS A 59 16.82 1.72 -25.98
C LYS A 59 15.63 0.85 -25.56
N THR A 60 15.33 -0.18 -26.32
CA THR A 60 14.29 -1.17 -26.02
C THR A 60 14.65 -1.96 -24.79
N ASP A 61 15.90 -2.40 -24.65
CA ASP A 61 16.39 -3.09 -23.44
C ASP A 61 16.31 -2.20 -22.20
N GLU A 62 16.67 -0.92 -22.29
CA GLU A 62 16.56 0.03 -21.17
C GLU A 62 15.10 0.22 -20.74
N GLN A 63 14.17 0.30 -21.69
CA GLN A 63 12.73 0.38 -21.40
C GLN A 63 12.23 -0.93 -20.76
N ALA A 64 12.62 -2.08 -21.29
CA ALA A 64 12.25 -3.37 -20.72
C ALA A 64 12.82 -3.56 -19.31
N ILE A 65 14.07 -3.17 -19.06
CA ILE A 65 14.67 -3.19 -17.72
C ILE A 65 13.93 -2.28 -16.76
N ALA A 66 13.59 -1.05 -17.19
CA ALA A 66 12.84 -0.12 -16.36
C ALA A 66 11.45 -0.68 -16.01
N TYR A 67 10.77 -1.28 -16.98
CA TYR A 67 9.48 -1.94 -16.78
C TYR A 67 9.58 -3.08 -15.77
N HIS A 68 10.54 -4.02 -15.93
CA HIS A 68 10.68 -5.16 -15.03
C HIS A 68 11.11 -4.76 -13.61
N ARG A 69 11.80 -3.64 -13.42
CA ARG A 69 12.11 -3.10 -12.08
C ARG A 69 10.87 -2.65 -11.31
N HIS A 70 9.78 -2.41 -11.99
CA HIS A 70 8.51 -1.95 -11.44
C HIS A 70 7.37 -2.93 -11.70
N LEU A 71 7.68 -4.24 -11.80
CA LEU A 71 6.64 -5.27 -11.95
C LEU A 71 5.52 -5.08 -10.93
N ARG A 72 4.32 -5.03 -11.44
CA ARG A 72 3.12 -4.92 -10.61
C ARG A 72 2.88 -6.20 -9.85
N MET A 73 2.26 -6.07 -8.70
CA MET A 73 1.72 -7.24 -8.03
C MET A 73 0.57 -7.82 -8.86
N VAL A 74 0.69 -9.08 -9.19
CA VAL A 74 -0.36 -9.83 -9.84
C VAL A 74 -1.42 -10.22 -8.80
N PRO A 75 -2.69 -9.83 -8.97
CA PRO A 75 -3.75 -10.21 -8.06
C PRO A 75 -4.03 -11.72 -8.16
N THR A 76 -4.16 -12.39 -7.01
CA THR A 76 -4.73 -13.74 -6.98
C THR A 76 -6.25 -13.67 -7.10
N ASP A 77 -6.88 -14.81 -7.46
CA ASP A 77 -8.34 -14.90 -7.46
C ASP A 77 -8.93 -14.53 -6.09
N ALA A 78 -8.25 -14.95 -5.01
CA ALA A 78 -8.62 -14.59 -3.65
C ALA A 78 -8.54 -13.07 -3.42
N MET A 79 -7.46 -12.41 -3.84
CA MET A 79 -7.31 -10.95 -3.74
C MET A 79 -8.36 -10.22 -4.58
N THR A 80 -8.65 -10.70 -5.79
CA THR A 80 -9.69 -10.11 -6.64
C THR A 80 -11.07 -10.25 -6.00
N HIS A 81 -11.37 -11.39 -5.40
CA HIS A 81 -12.62 -11.59 -4.68
C HIS A 81 -12.70 -10.69 -3.45
N MET A 82 -11.64 -10.61 -2.65
CA MET A 82 -11.54 -9.71 -1.49
C MET A 82 -11.71 -8.26 -1.89
N GLN A 83 -11.06 -7.82 -2.96
CA GLN A 83 -11.19 -6.48 -3.50
C GLN A 83 -12.65 -6.15 -3.82
N LYS A 84 -13.35 -7.01 -4.55
CA LYS A 84 -14.78 -6.83 -4.88
C LYS A 84 -15.64 -6.76 -3.61
N THR A 85 -15.44 -7.68 -2.66
CA THR A 85 -16.20 -7.73 -1.41
C THR A 85 -16.05 -6.45 -0.60
N VAL A 86 -14.82 -5.91 -0.51
CA VAL A 86 -14.56 -4.68 0.25
C VAL A 86 -15.11 -3.46 -0.47
N VAL A 87 -14.95 -3.37 -1.79
CA VAL A 87 -15.54 -2.28 -2.59
C VAL A 87 -17.06 -2.26 -2.47
N GLU A 88 -17.71 -3.42 -2.51
CA GLU A 88 -19.15 -3.53 -2.27
C GLU A 88 -19.56 -3.09 -0.86
N ALA A 89 -18.74 -3.39 0.16
CA ALA A 89 -18.96 -2.91 1.51
C ALA A 89 -18.85 -1.37 1.59
N VAL A 90 -17.91 -0.75 0.90
CA VAL A 90 -17.76 0.71 0.78
C VAL A 90 -18.99 1.33 0.12
N HIS A 91 -19.51 0.75 -0.96
CA HIS A 91 -20.74 1.22 -1.61
C HIS A 91 -21.95 1.10 -0.70
N ARG A 92 -22.08 0.00 0.03
CA ARG A 92 -23.15 -0.21 1.01
C ARG A 92 -23.10 0.86 2.10
N ASN A 93 -21.91 1.12 2.66
CA ASN A 93 -21.72 2.17 3.66
C ASN A 93 -22.13 3.54 3.14
N SER A 94 -21.79 3.86 1.87
CA SER A 94 -22.16 5.15 1.26
C SER A 94 -23.65 5.39 1.13
N GLY A 95 -24.48 4.34 1.11
CA GLY A 95 -25.94 4.40 1.05
C GLY A 95 -26.65 4.25 2.40
N SER A 96 -25.92 3.94 3.47
CA SER A 96 -26.48 3.64 4.78
C SER A 96 -26.19 4.75 5.79
N ARG A 97 -27.11 4.96 6.72
CA ARG A 97 -26.92 5.88 7.87
C ARG A 97 -26.53 5.13 9.15
N GLU A 98 -26.70 3.82 9.15
CA GLU A 98 -26.48 2.96 10.32
C GLU A 98 -25.77 1.68 9.89
N GLY A 99 -25.08 1.06 10.84
CA GLY A 99 -24.39 -0.22 10.59
C GLY A 99 -23.16 -0.13 9.70
N LEU A 100 -22.55 1.05 9.61
CA LEU A 100 -21.29 1.25 8.87
C LEU A 100 -20.18 0.41 9.50
N MET A 101 -19.46 -0.32 8.66
CA MET A 101 -18.39 -1.23 9.11
C MET A 101 -17.05 -0.81 8.50
N ASP A 102 -16.06 -0.71 9.37
CA ASP A 102 -14.67 -0.61 8.95
C ASP A 102 -14.17 -1.97 8.49
N HIS A 103 -13.06 -2.01 7.75
CA HIS A 103 -12.45 -3.24 7.28
C HIS A 103 -10.97 -3.30 7.66
N VAL A 104 -10.46 -4.51 7.89
CA VAL A 104 -9.04 -4.73 8.24
C VAL A 104 -8.41 -5.68 7.26
N ILE A 105 -7.26 -5.30 6.71
CA ILE A 105 -6.39 -6.17 5.91
C ILE A 105 -5.20 -6.55 6.77
N ASP A 106 -5.10 -7.82 7.13
CA ASP A 106 -4.06 -8.35 8.02
C ASP A 106 -3.28 -9.49 7.35
N GLY A 107 -2.18 -9.88 7.95
CA GLY A 107 -1.33 -10.97 7.51
C GLY A 107 0.15 -10.66 7.67
N PRO A 108 1.05 -11.63 7.44
CA PRO A 108 2.49 -11.45 7.55
C PRO A 108 3.05 -10.37 6.61
N ALA A 109 4.23 -9.84 6.94
CA ALA A 109 4.90 -8.87 6.08
C ALA A 109 5.26 -9.51 4.72
N GLY A 110 5.05 -8.77 3.62
CA GLY A 110 5.39 -9.23 2.27
C GLY A 110 4.33 -10.09 1.56
N THR A 111 3.13 -10.24 2.14
CA THR A 111 1.99 -10.97 1.52
C THR A 111 1.16 -10.13 0.55
N GLY A 112 1.52 -8.87 0.32
CA GLY A 112 0.82 -8.00 -0.64
C GLY A 112 -0.30 -7.13 -0.05
N LYS A 113 -0.40 -7.00 1.27
CA LYS A 113 -1.43 -6.19 1.97
C LYS A 113 -1.59 -4.78 1.43
N THR A 114 -0.49 -4.01 1.41
CA THR A 114 -0.46 -2.64 0.88
C THR A 114 -0.90 -2.57 -0.58
N CYS A 115 -0.52 -3.55 -1.40
CA CYS A 115 -0.93 -3.60 -2.79
C CYS A 115 -2.44 -3.85 -2.93
N LEU A 116 -2.99 -4.77 -2.12
CA LEU A 116 -4.44 -5.00 -2.07
C LEU A 116 -5.18 -3.75 -1.60
N LEU A 117 -4.71 -3.09 -0.54
CA LEU A 117 -5.29 -1.83 -0.03
C LEU A 117 -5.38 -0.78 -1.14
N ARG A 118 -4.30 -0.58 -1.88
CA ARG A 118 -4.22 0.39 -2.99
C ARG A 118 -5.11 -0.02 -4.16
N ALA A 119 -5.16 -1.31 -4.49
CA ALA A 119 -6.05 -1.82 -5.53
C ALA A 119 -7.52 -1.58 -5.19
N ILE A 120 -7.93 -1.81 -3.94
CA ILE A 120 -9.28 -1.50 -3.44
C ILE A 120 -9.59 -0.02 -3.61
N GLY A 121 -8.70 0.86 -3.16
CA GLY A 121 -8.90 2.30 -3.27
C GLY A 121 -8.99 2.79 -4.71
N ARG A 122 -8.12 2.27 -5.59
CA ARG A 122 -8.15 2.57 -7.03
C ARG A 122 -9.48 2.17 -7.66
N THR A 123 -9.92 0.93 -7.42
CA THR A 123 -11.19 0.44 -7.96
C THR A 123 -12.38 1.23 -7.42
N ALA A 124 -12.43 1.47 -6.10
CA ALA A 124 -13.50 2.27 -5.49
C ALA A 124 -13.57 3.68 -6.12
N GLN A 125 -12.43 4.33 -6.33
CA GLN A 125 -12.41 5.65 -6.97
C GLN A 125 -12.87 5.57 -8.43
N GLN A 126 -12.38 4.62 -9.20
CA GLN A 126 -12.77 4.44 -10.60
C GLN A 126 -14.27 4.15 -10.75
N GLU A 127 -14.85 3.31 -9.89
CA GLU A 127 -16.28 3.03 -9.89
C GLU A 127 -17.12 4.27 -9.54
N ILE A 128 -16.67 5.08 -8.57
CA ILE A 128 -17.33 6.35 -8.24
C ILE A 128 -17.25 7.31 -9.44
N GLU A 129 -16.08 7.44 -10.08
CA GLU A 129 -15.90 8.29 -11.25
C GLU A 129 -16.77 7.84 -12.44
N VAL A 130 -16.91 6.53 -12.66
CA VAL A 130 -17.83 5.98 -13.69
C VAL A 130 -19.28 6.31 -13.33
N ALA A 131 -19.69 6.12 -12.08
CA ALA A 131 -21.06 6.41 -11.63
C ALA A 131 -21.43 7.91 -11.73
N THR A 132 -20.44 8.79 -11.68
CA THR A 132 -20.62 10.25 -11.78
C THR A 132 -20.35 10.81 -13.18
N ASN A 133 -20.22 9.95 -14.20
CA ASN A 133 -19.87 10.32 -15.58
C ASN A 133 -18.51 11.05 -15.70
N GLY A 134 -17.52 10.56 -15.00
CA GLY A 134 -16.15 11.06 -14.97
C GLY A 134 -15.79 11.75 -13.66
N ARG A 135 -14.51 12.09 -13.54
CA ARG A 135 -13.99 12.77 -12.35
C ARG A 135 -14.63 14.15 -12.19
N GLN A 136 -15.30 14.34 -11.06
CA GLN A 136 -15.91 15.63 -10.76
C GLN A 136 -14.85 16.60 -10.20
N PRO A 137 -14.87 17.88 -10.61
CA PRO A 137 -14.00 18.88 -10.02
C PRO A 137 -14.25 19.00 -8.51
N ASN A 138 -13.20 19.14 -7.73
CA ASN A 138 -13.25 19.29 -6.27
C ASN A 138 -13.77 18.08 -5.49
N THR A 139 -13.85 16.88 -6.09
CA THR A 139 -14.13 15.66 -5.35
C THR A 139 -12.85 14.89 -5.05
N ILE A 140 -12.79 14.32 -3.83
CA ILE A 140 -11.68 13.47 -3.36
C ILE A 140 -12.31 12.21 -2.76
N PRO A 141 -12.74 11.26 -3.59
CA PRO A 141 -13.49 10.09 -3.11
C PRO A 141 -12.69 9.19 -2.18
N VAL A 142 -11.37 9.11 -2.39
CA VAL A 142 -10.46 8.25 -1.64
C VAL A 142 -9.31 9.07 -1.08
N VAL A 143 -9.05 8.89 0.21
CA VAL A 143 -7.88 9.42 0.92
C VAL A 143 -6.99 8.25 1.32
N HIS A 144 -5.70 8.31 1.00
CA HIS A 144 -4.72 7.30 1.37
C HIS A 144 -3.63 7.91 2.25
N ILE A 145 -3.56 7.45 3.49
CA ILE A 145 -2.53 7.85 4.44
C ILE A 145 -1.69 6.65 4.86
N THR A 146 -0.45 6.91 5.19
CA THR A 146 0.44 5.94 5.82
C THR A 146 0.64 6.35 7.26
N THR A 147 0.60 5.39 8.18
CA THR A 147 0.87 5.66 9.58
C THR A 147 2.22 6.35 9.74
N PRO A 148 2.28 7.54 10.33
CA PRO A 148 3.54 8.26 10.50
C PRO A 148 4.48 7.49 11.42
N ALA A 149 5.75 7.41 11.01
CA ALA A 149 6.80 6.82 11.83
C ALA A 149 7.28 7.84 12.88
N ASP A 150 6.38 8.25 13.77
CA ASP A 150 6.72 9.21 14.82
C ASP A 150 7.00 8.46 16.13
N PRO A 151 8.19 8.60 16.72
CA PRO A 151 8.51 8.01 18.01
C PRO A 151 7.76 8.68 19.17
N GLU A 152 7.09 9.82 18.94
CA GLU A 152 6.34 10.51 19.98
C GLU A 152 5.00 9.81 20.31
N PRO A 153 4.55 9.86 21.57
CA PRO A 153 3.32 9.19 22.00
C PRO A 153 2.04 9.79 21.38
N ARG A 154 2.13 10.93 20.71
CA ARG A 154 1.00 11.61 20.08
C ARG A 154 1.22 11.73 18.57
N VAL A 155 0.80 10.72 17.84
CA VAL A 155 0.69 10.81 16.38
C VAL A 155 -0.47 11.73 16.01
N ASN A 156 -0.22 12.75 15.22
CA ASN A 156 -1.29 13.63 14.75
C ASN A 156 -1.87 13.11 13.42
N TRP A 157 -2.78 12.17 13.51
CA TRP A 157 -3.45 11.57 12.37
C TRP A 157 -4.24 12.57 11.51
N ILE A 158 -4.82 13.58 12.16
CA ILE A 158 -5.58 14.63 11.48
C ILE A 158 -4.63 15.46 10.61
N TRP A 159 -3.40 15.69 11.08
CA TRP A 159 -2.37 16.34 10.30
C TRP A 159 -1.99 15.54 9.04
N GLU A 160 -1.88 14.21 9.13
CA GLU A 160 -1.57 13.38 7.97
C GLU A 160 -2.71 13.44 6.93
N ILE A 161 -3.97 13.40 7.38
CA ILE A 161 -5.11 13.61 6.48
C ILE A 161 -5.07 15.02 5.88
N GLY A 162 -4.82 16.04 6.68
CA GLY A 162 -4.68 17.42 6.22
C GLY A 162 -3.53 17.60 5.23
N SER A 163 -2.41 16.92 5.46
CA SER A 163 -1.26 16.93 4.55
C SER A 163 -1.60 16.29 3.20
N TYR A 164 -2.30 15.16 3.21
CA TYR A 164 -2.81 14.53 1.99
C TYR A 164 -3.71 15.48 1.19
N LEU A 165 -4.59 16.20 1.88
CA LEU A 165 -5.54 17.15 1.27
C LEU A 165 -4.90 18.49 0.86
N GLY A 166 -3.60 18.68 1.14
CA GLY A 166 -2.91 19.95 0.86
C GLY A 166 -3.29 21.11 1.79
N LEU A 167 -3.85 20.80 2.96
CA LEU A 167 -4.29 21.81 3.95
C LEU A 167 -3.20 22.22 4.93
N THR A 168 -2.07 21.52 4.91
CA THR A 168 -0.92 21.87 5.76
C THR A 168 0.02 22.80 5.01
N PRO A 169 0.53 23.85 5.64
CA PRO A 169 1.49 24.73 4.99
C PRO A 169 2.79 23.98 4.65
N GLU A 170 3.40 24.37 3.53
CA GLU A 170 4.73 23.85 3.17
C GLU A 170 5.78 24.33 4.17
N PRO A 171 6.40 23.43 4.92
CA PRO A 171 7.41 23.82 5.91
C PRO A 171 8.70 24.23 5.23
N LYS A 172 9.31 25.30 5.70
CA LYS A 172 10.62 25.80 5.23
C LYS A 172 11.79 25.07 5.90
N SER A 173 11.56 24.41 7.03
CA SER A 173 12.56 23.67 7.78
C SER A 173 11.96 22.47 8.53
N LEU A 174 12.80 21.49 8.89
CA LEU A 174 12.37 20.32 9.68
C LEU A 174 11.84 20.74 11.07
N THR A 175 12.44 21.76 11.69
CA THR A 175 12.00 22.28 12.99
C THR A 175 10.58 22.84 12.88
N GLU A 176 10.30 23.60 11.81
CA GLU A 176 8.98 24.16 11.55
C GLU A 176 7.92 23.06 11.33
N VAL A 177 8.28 21.96 10.63
CA VAL A 177 7.40 20.77 10.50
C VAL A 177 6.99 20.24 11.86
N LEU A 178 7.96 20.05 12.75
CA LEU A 178 7.72 19.47 14.07
C LEU A 178 6.87 20.38 14.96
N GLU A 179 7.11 21.68 14.90
CA GLU A 179 6.34 22.68 15.65
C GLU A 179 4.90 22.79 15.12
N MET A 180 4.71 22.84 13.80
CA MET A 180 3.39 22.89 13.18
C MET A 180 2.56 21.65 13.52
N ARG A 181 3.13 20.45 13.43
CA ARG A 181 2.46 19.19 13.80
C ARG A 181 1.98 19.18 15.25
N ARG A 182 2.68 19.85 16.16
CA ARG A 182 2.36 19.89 17.60
C ARG A 182 1.30 20.91 17.95
N HIS A 183 1.24 22.04 17.26
CA HIS A 183 0.50 23.21 17.70
C HIS A 183 -0.66 23.61 16.80
N GLN A 184 -0.72 23.13 15.55
CA GLN A 184 -1.82 23.48 14.66
C GLN A 184 -2.95 22.45 14.73
N ASP A 185 -4.12 22.90 15.15
CA ASP A 185 -5.37 22.14 15.02
C ASP A 185 -5.97 22.39 13.64
N VAL A 186 -5.88 21.34 12.79
CA VAL A 186 -6.45 21.33 11.44
C VAL A 186 -7.76 20.54 11.36
N THR A 187 -8.36 20.19 12.49
CA THR A 187 -9.56 19.32 12.55
C THR A 187 -10.72 19.89 11.77
N LEU A 188 -11.06 21.16 12.00
CA LEU A 188 -12.20 21.79 11.32
C LEU A 188 -12.00 21.93 9.80
N PRO A 189 -10.85 22.44 9.30
CA PRO A 189 -10.58 22.45 7.86
C PRO A 189 -10.60 21.06 7.22
N VAL A 190 -10.02 20.07 7.88
CA VAL A 190 -10.00 18.68 7.39
C VAL A 190 -11.42 18.14 7.28
N ASN A 191 -12.22 18.24 8.33
CA ASN A 191 -13.62 17.77 8.30
C ASN A 191 -14.44 18.47 7.22
N TYR A 192 -14.29 19.78 7.08
CA TYR A 192 -14.97 20.56 6.05
C TYR A 192 -14.62 20.10 4.65
N VAL A 193 -13.32 19.86 4.37
CA VAL A 193 -12.89 19.38 3.04
C VAL A 193 -13.33 17.94 2.81
N LEU A 194 -13.22 17.03 3.77
CA LEU A 194 -13.68 15.65 3.63
C LEU A 194 -15.18 15.58 3.28
N GLU A 195 -15.99 16.43 3.92
CA GLU A 195 -17.44 16.52 3.68
C GLU A 195 -17.73 17.13 2.30
N THR A 196 -17.17 18.31 2.00
CA THR A 196 -17.43 19.03 0.74
C THR A 196 -16.85 18.33 -0.48
N ALA A 197 -15.70 17.69 -0.35
CA ALA A 197 -15.07 16.87 -1.39
C ALA A 197 -15.72 15.47 -1.52
N GLN A 198 -16.76 15.18 -0.75
CA GLN A 198 -17.51 13.92 -0.80
C GLN A 198 -16.62 12.67 -0.64
N THR A 199 -15.68 12.74 0.29
CA THR A 199 -14.81 11.60 0.61
C THR A 199 -15.65 10.43 1.13
N ARG A 200 -15.41 9.24 0.59
CA ARG A 200 -16.16 8.02 0.93
C ARG A 200 -15.28 6.94 1.54
N LEU A 201 -13.97 7.01 1.31
CA LEU A 201 -13.05 5.97 1.71
C LEU A 201 -11.75 6.58 2.25
N LEU A 202 -11.36 6.16 3.45
CA LEU A 202 -10.05 6.45 4.04
C LEU A 202 -9.26 5.14 4.17
N LEU A 203 -8.12 5.08 3.50
CA LEU A 203 -7.17 4.00 3.54
C LEU A 203 -6.05 4.35 4.52
N VAL A 204 -5.84 3.49 5.52
CA VAL A 204 -4.79 3.65 6.54
C VAL A 204 -3.79 2.51 6.40
N ASP A 205 -2.63 2.79 5.82
CA ASP A 205 -1.57 1.80 5.60
C ASP A 205 -0.56 1.77 6.76
N ASP A 206 0.09 0.61 6.95
CA ASP A 206 1.14 0.38 7.94
C ASP A 206 0.71 0.71 9.40
N ILE A 207 -0.52 0.36 9.79
CA ILE A 207 -1.07 0.68 11.12
C ILE A 207 -0.24 0.05 12.26
N ASP A 208 0.49 -1.02 11.96
CA ASP A 208 1.40 -1.71 12.87
C ASP A 208 2.61 -0.87 13.33
N ARG A 209 2.82 0.31 12.73
CA ARG A 209 3.78 1.30 13.24
C ARG A 209 3.29 2.05 14.47
N SER A 210 1.99 1.98 14.77
CA SER A 210 1.41 2.61 15.95
C SER A 210 1.35 1.65 17.13
N SER A 211 1.42 2.20 18.33
CA SER A 211 1.09 1.44 19.54
C SER A 211 -0.43 1.37 19.76
N PRO A 212 -0.95 0.39 20.51
CA PRO A 212 -2.36 0.34 20.89
C PRO A 212 -2.85 1.63 21.55
N GLN A 213 -2.01 2.27 22.35
CA GLN A 213 -2.34 3.51 23.05
C GLN A 213 -2.49 4.70 22.08
N GLN A 214 -1.61 4.80 21.09
CA GLN A 214 -1.69 5.83 20.04
C GLN A 214 -2.98 5.69 19.23
N LEU A 215 -3.34 4.45 18.88
CA LEU A 215 -4.59 4.17 18.18
C LEU A 215 -5.82 4.43 19.04
N ALA A 216 -5.81 4.04 20.31
CA ALA A 216 -6.90 4.29 21.24
C ALA A 216 -7.26 5.79 21.31
N ASN A 217 -6.27 6.67 21.19
CA ASN A 217 -6.48 8.11 21.22
C ASN A 217 -7.16 8.66 19.96
N VAL A 218 -6.96 8.02 18.79
CA VAL A 218 -7.51 8.49 17.51
C VAL A 218 -8.81 7.77 17.11
N LEU A 219 -9.06 6.59 17.65
CA LEU A 219 -10.28 5.81 17.31
C LEU A 219 -11.57 6.61 17.44
N PRO A 220 -11.79 7.48 18.48
CA PRO A 220 -12.98 8.32 18.54
C PRO A 220 -13.14 9.27 17.35
N TYR A 221 -12.02 9.76 16.78
CA TYR A 221 -12.05 10.58 15.57
C TYR A 221 -12.37 9.75 14.34
N PHE A 222 -11.82 8.56 14.20
CA PHE A 222 -12.16 7.64 13.12
C PHE A 222 -13.63 7.21 13.19
N ASP A 223 -14.14 6.91 14.38
CA ASP A 223 -15.57 6.65 14.58
C ASP A 223 -16.44 7.85 14.18
N TYR A 224 -16.01 9.09 14.47
CA TYR A 224 -16.68 10.29 13.98
C TYR A 224 -16.68 10.38 12.45
N LEU A 225 -15.57 10.12 11.77
CA LEU A 225 -15.51 10.11 10.29
C LEU A 225 -16.48 9.09 9.71
N ARG A 226 -16.54 7.89 10.29
CA ARG A 226 -17.47 6.85 9.87
C ARG A 226 -18.93 7.24 10.13
N ASP A 227 -19.26 7.55 11.38
CA ASP A 227 -20.64 7.65 11.84
C ASP A 227 -21.30 8.99 11.46
N LYS A 228 -20.53 10.05 11.28
CA LYS A 228 -21.04 11.39 10.95
C LYS A 228 -20.83 11.77 9.50
N LEU A 229 -19.66 11.45 8.92
CA LEU A 229 -19.35 11.79 7.54
C LEU A 229 -19.60 10.63 6.56
N GLY A 230 -19.94 9.43 7.06
CA GLY A 230 -20.21 8.26 6.23
C GLY A 230 -18.97 7.73 5.49
N ILE A 231 -17.78 7.99 6.03
CA ILE A 231 -16.51 7.57 5.42
C ILE A 231 -16.19 6.16 5.88
N SER A 232 -16.04 5.22 4.94
CA SER A 232 -15.56 3.88 5.23
C SER A 232 -14.07 3.91 5.55
N LEU A 233 -13.63 3.12 6.53
CA LEU A 233 -12.24 3.02 6.94
C LEU A 233 -11.69 1.64 6.61
N ILE A 234 -10.52 1.58 5.99
CA ILE A 234 -9.78 0.33 5.78
C ILE A 234 -8.41 0.46 6.41
N PHE A 235 -8.17 -0.36 7.41
CA PHE A 235 -6.90 -0.44 8.11
C PHE A 235 -6.05 -1.56 7.56
N CYS A 236 -4.76 -1.33 7.35
CA CYS A 236 -3.84 -2.30 6.78
C CYS A 236 -2.53 -2.36 7.59
N GLY A 237 -2.10 -3.57 7.93
CA GLY A 237 -0.83 -3.76 8.64
C GLY A 237 -0.59 -5.21 9.05
N THR A 238 0.56 -5.48 9.62
CA THR A 238 0.89 -6.78 10.20
C THR A 238 0.36 -6.86 11.62
N GLY A 239 -0.51 -7.84 11.94
CA GLY A 239 -1.18 -7.92 13.23
C GLY A 239 -2.20 -6.80 13.47
N ALA A 240 -2.67 -6.15 12.40
CA ALA A 240 -3.58 -5.00 12.44
C ALA A 240 -4.88 -5.31 13.19
N SER A 241 -5.45 -6.50 13.00
CA SER A 241 -6.67 -6.93 13.68
C SER A 241 -6.51 -6.99 15.19
N HIS A 242 -5.41 -7.57 15.66
CA HIS A 242 -5.10 -7.67 17.09
C HIS A 242 -4.81 -6.29 17.70
N LEU A 243 -4.03 -5.48 16.99
CA LEU A 243 -3.68 -4.12 17.41
C LEU A 243 -4.92 -3.23 17.56
N LEU A 244 -5.83 -3.26 16.60
CA LEU A 244 -7.09 -2.52 16.65
C LEU A 244 -8.00 -3.01 17.78
N HIS A 245 -8.06 -4.33 18.01
CA HIS A 245 -8.82 -4.90 19.11
C HIS A 245 -8.29 -4.38 20.47
N GLN A 246 -6.97 -4.43 20.68
CA GLN A 246 -6.35 -3.87 21.89
C GLN A 246 -6.61 -2.37 22.04
N ALA A 247 -6.48 -1.61 20.95
CA ALA A 247 -6.73 -0.17 20.98
C ALA A 247 -8.18 0.16 21.31
N ARG A 248 -9.16 -0.61 20.82
CA ARG A 248 -10.57 -0.42 21.16
C ARG A 248 -10.87 -0.69 22.62
N ILE A 249 -10.26 -1.74 23.22
CA ILE A 249 -10.39 -2.00 24.66
C ILE A 249 -9.86 -0.80 25.46
N LEU A 250 -8.66 -0.31 25.13
CA LEU A 250 -8.07 0.86 25.79
C LEU A 250 -8.93 2.13 25.63
N ALA A 251 -9.48 2.35 24.43
CA ALA A 251 -10.36 3.49 24.19
C ALA A 251 -11.64 3.43 25.04
N GLN A 252 -12.22 2.23 25.23
CA GLN A 252 -13.38 2.02 26.11
C GLN A 252 -13.04 2.30 27.57
N ASP A 253 -11.88 1.84 28.05
CA ASP A 253 -11.44 2.13 29.41
C ASP A 253 -11.23 3.62 29.64
N LEU A 254 -10.63 4.33 28.70
CA LEU A 254 -10.49 5.79 28.74
C LEU A 254 -11.85 6.50 28.81
N THR A 255 -12.84 6.04 28.03
CA THR A 255 -14.20 6.57 28.05
C THR A 255 -14.90 6.28 29.39
N ARG A 256 -14.69 5.09 29.95
CA ARG A 256 -15.25 4.70 31.25
C ARG A 256 -14.70 5.54 32.39
N VAL A 257 -13.38 5.74 32.44
CA VAL A 257 -12.74 6.63 33.43
C VAL A 257 -13.24 8.06 33.29
N SER A 258 -13.44 8.54 32.06
CA SER A 258 -14.04 9.85 31.81
C SER A 258 -15.48 9.91 32.30
N ALA A 259 -16.28 8.83 32.11
CA ALA A 259 -17.65 8.77 32.59
C ALA A 259 -17.73 8.73 34.14
N GLU A 260 -16.85 7.96 34.80
CA GLU A 260 -16.75 7.94 36.27
C GLU A 260 -16.37 9.31 36.84
N ASN A 261 -15.47 10.03 36.18
CA ASN A 261 -15.14 11.40 36.56
C ASN A 261 -16.34 12.36 36.32
N ARG A 262 -17.14 12.13 35.29
CA ARG A 262 -18.40 12.89 35.06
C ARG A 262 -19.42 12.64 36.16
N VAL A 263 -19.63 11.36 36.54
CA VAL A 263 -20.53 11.02 37.65
C VAL A 263 -20.08 11.70 38.96
N ARG A 264 -18.78 11.78 39.22
CA ARG A 264 -18.23 12.54 40.35
C ARG A 264 -18.51 14.04 40.24
N LEU A 265 -18.46 14.61 39.01
CA LEU A 265 -18.79 16.01 38.75
C LEU A 265 -20.30 16.29 38.87
N GLU A 266 -21.13 15.32 38.47
CA GLU A 266 -22.59 15.37 38.64
C GLU A 266 -23.02 15.34 40.11
N GLN A 267 -22.40 14.44 40.88
CA GLN A 267 -22.56 14.41 42.33
C GLN A 267 -22.11 15.72 43.02
N ALA A 268 -21.25 16.49 42.33
CA ALA A 268 -20.84 17.82 42.70
C ALA A 268 -21.75 18.95 42.10
N GLY A 269 -22.92 18.60 41.53
CA GLY A 269 -23.91 19.56 41.03
C GLY A 269 -23.70 20.07 39.61
N ARG A 270 -22.99 19.36 38.75
CA ARG A 270 -22.80 19.71 37.31
C ARG A 270 -23.49 18.69 36.40
N PRO A 271 -24.27 19.11 35.38
CA PRO A 271 -24.95 18.21 34.45
C PRO A 271 -23.91 17.49 33.52
N ALA A 272 -24.11 16.19 33.27
CA ALA A 272 -23.36 15.40 32.33
C ALA A 272 -24.22 14.81 31.21
N ASP A 273 -23.69 14.82 30.00
CA ASP A 273 -24.35 14.17 28.87
C ASP A 273 -24.13 12.63 28.91
N PRO A 274 -25.16 11.83 28.60
CA PRO A 274 -25.08 10.39 28.65
C PRO A 274 -24.13 9.85 27.55
N VAL A 275 -23.11 9.11 27.95
CA VAL A 275 -22.23 8.37 27.03
C VAL A 275 -22.73 6.93 26.95
N SER A 276 -23.29 6.55 25.81
CA SER A 276 -23.60 5.15 25.52
C SER A 276 -22.32 4.41 25.13
N PRO A 277 -21.97 3.28 25.79
CA PRO A 277 -20.86 2.46 25.35
C PRO A 277 -21.17 1.87 23.96
N SER A 278 -20.36 2.20 22.97
CA SER A 278 -20.43 1.51 21.69
C SER A 278 -20.10 0.03 21.87
N PRO A 279 -20.91 -0.90 21.34
CA PRO A 279 -20.57 -2.30 21.36
C PRO A 279 -19.23 -2.52 20.63
N THR A 280 -18.42 -3.42 21.14
CA THR A 280 -17.18 -3.89 20.48
C THR A 280 -17.56 -4.44 19.10
N ALA A 281 -17.50 -3.60 18.09
CA ALA A 281 -17.84 -4.01 16.73
C ALA A 281 -16.80 -5.04 16.28
N LEU A 282 -17.27 -6.23 15.91
CA LEU A 282 -16.49 -7.19 15.16
C LEU A 282 -16.12 -6.55 13.82
N LEU A 283 -14.83 -6.29 13.62
CA LEU A 283 -14.35 -5.76 12.36
C LEU A 283 -14.21 -6.92 11.36
N PRO A 284 -14.74 -6.79 10.15
CA PRO A 284 -14.42 -7.70 9.07
C PRO A 284 -12.92 -7.71 8.80
N VAL A 285 -12.30 -8.87 8.86
CA VAL A 285 -10.87 -9.04 8.64
C VAL A 285 -10.64 -9.85 7.37
N THR A 286 -9.86 -9.26 6.46
CA THR A 286 -9.29 -9.95 5.31
C THR A 286 -7.88 -10.39 5.66
N TRP A 287 -7.66 -11.70 5.76
CA TRP A 287 -6.35 -12.25 6.09
C TRP A 287 -5.60 -12.70 4.84
N LEU A 288 -4.43 -12.12 4.59
CA LEU A 288 -3.55 -12.51 3.50
C LEU A 288 -2.47 -13.46 4.01
N HIS A 289 -2.44 -14.66 3.44
CA HIS A 289 -1.42 -15.66 3.70
C HIS A 289 -0.35 -15.66 2.60
N PRO A 290 0.88 -16.13 2.88
CA PRO A 290 1.79 -16.53 1.84
C PRO A 290 1.14 -17.58 0.93
N LEU A 291 1.48 -17.56 -0.36
CA LEU A 291 0.93 -18.53 -1.31
C LEU A 291 1.37 -19.96 -0.93
N PRO A 292 0.44 -20.87 -0.65
CA PRO A 292 0.81 -22.23 -0.31
C PRO A 292 1.27 -23.01 -1.56
N LEU A 293 2.18 -23.93 -1.38
CA LEU A 293 2.52 -24.97 -2.34
C LEU A 293 2.63 -26.30 -1.58
N GLY A 294 1.50 -26.84 -1.19
CA GLY A 294 1.39 -28.09 -0.48
C GLY A 294 1.06 -29.28 -1.41
N PRO A 295 0.74 -30.43 -0.83
CA PRO A 295 0.40 -31.64 -1.58
C PRO A 295 -0.99 -31.56 -2.28
N LYS A 296 -1.83 -30.58 -1.91
CA LYS A 296 -3.17 -30.41 -2.49
C LYS A 296 -3.08 -29.88 -3.91
N ALA A 297 -3.81 -30.50 -4.82
CA ALA A 297 -3.86 -30.08 -6.22
C ALA A 297 -4.34 -28.63 -6.40
N GLU A 298 -5.27 -28.17 -5.55
CA GLU A 298 -5.80 -26.81 -5.58
C GLU A 298 -4.70 -25.75 -5.24
N GLU A 299 -3.86 -26.05 -4.25
CA GLU A 299 -2.76 -25.15 -3.85
C GLU A 299 -1.70 -25.05 -4.95
N GLN A 300 -1.38 -26.20 -5.57
CA GLN A 300 -0.45 -26.25 -6.69
C GLN A 300 -0.98 -25.49 -7.90
N GLU A 301 -2.24 -25.65 -8.20
CA GLU A 301 -2.90 -24.97 -9.32
C GLU A 301 -3.00 -23.45 -9.06
N MET A 302 -3.33 -23.05 -7.84
CA MET A 302 -3.35 -21.64 -7.46
C MET A 302 -1.97 -20.99 -7.61
N PHE A 303 -0.93 -21.66 -7.13
CA PHE A 303 0.45 -21.15 -7.26
C PHE A 303 0.88 -21.04 -8.73
N ARG A 304 0.55 -22.06 -9.55
CA ARG A 304 0.84 -22.02 -11.00
C ARG A 304 0.09 -20.89 -11.71
N ARG A 305 -1.17 -20.63 -11.38
CA ARG A 305 -1.94 -19.51 -11.95
C ARG A 305 -1.31 -18.17 -11.62
N VAL A 306 -0.82 -17.99 -10.40
CA VAL A 306 -0.09 -16.78 -10.03
C VAL A 306 1.20 -16.64 -10.84
N LEU A 307 1.96 -17.73 -11.01
CA LEU A 307 3.17 -17.71 -11.83
C LEU A 307 2.86 -17.43 -13.31
N ALA A 308 1.79 -18.01 -13.85
CA ALA A 308 1.35 -17.74 -15.23
C ALA A 308 0.95 -16.27 -15.42
N SER A 309 0.34 -15.65 -14.40
CA SER A 309 0.02 -14.22 -14.45
C SER A 309 1.29 -13.35 -14.39
N PHE A 310 2.30 -13.71 -13.58
CA PHE A 310 3.61 -13.05 -13.65
C PHE A 310 4.25 -13.22 -15.02
N GLU A 311 4.16 -14.42 -15.60
CA GLU A 311 4.70 -14.74 -16.91
C GLU A 311 4.07 -13.91 -18.03
N ALA A 312 2.76 -13.67 -17.95
CA ALA A 312 2.02 -12.83 -18.89
C ALA A 312 2.46 -11.35 -18.82
N ASP A 313 2.94 -10.90 -17.67
CA ASP A 313 3.46 -9.54 -17.51
C ASP A 313 4.95 -9.40 -17.86
N LEU A 314 5.64 -10.53 -18.17
CA LEU A 314 7.05 -10.47 -18.58
C LEU A 314 7.17 -10.07 -20.04
N SER A 315 8.02 -9.09 -20.30
CA SER A 315 8.34 -8.59 -21.64
C SER A 315 9.76 -9.05 -22.00
N LEU A 316 9.89 -10.30 -22.45
CA LEU A 316 11.15 -10.95 -22.87
C LEU A 316 10.98 -11.58 -24.25
N TYR A 317 11.95 -11.39 -25.15
CA TYR A 317 11.84 -11.84 -26.56
C TYR A 317 11.75 -13.36 -26.76
N ARG A 318 12.35 -14.12 -25.86
CA ARG A 318 12.50 -15.59 -25.99
C ARG A 318 11.90 -16.34 -24.82
N LEU A 319 10.96 -15.69 -24.10
CA LEU A 319 10.32 -16.33 -22.97
C LEU A 319 9.60 -17.60 -23.42
N GLU A 320 10.02 -18.74 -22.88
CA GLU A 320 9.37 -20.01 -23.14
C GLU A 320 8.02 -20.08 -22.44
N GLU A 321 7.07 -20.76 -23.04
CA GLU A 321 5.79 -21.03 -22.43
C GLU A 321 5.94 -21.84 -21.13
N ASN A 322 5.28 -21.41 -20.07
CA ASN A 322 5.38 -21.98 -18.74
C ASN A 322 6.80 -21.93 -18.12
N ALA A 323 7.61 -20.94 -18.51
CA ALA A 323 8.97 -20.78 -17.99
C ALA A 323 9.03 -20.71 -16.46
N LEU A 324 8.15 -19.91 -15.82
CA LEU A 324 8.08 -19.81 -14.36
C LEU A 324 7.44 -21.05 -13.74
N SER A 325 6.41 -21.61 -14.36
CA SER A 325 5.69 -22.77 -13.85
C SER A 325 6.54 -24.04 -13.80
N LYS A 326 7.50 -24.19 -14.72
CA LYS A 326 8.51 -25.28 -14.69
C LYS A 326 9.38 -25.24 -13.44
N HIS A 327 9.55 -24.05 -12.86
CA HIS A 327 10.37 -23.79 -11.68
C HIS A 327 9.55 -23.52 -10.41
N ALA A 328 8.24 -23.87 -10.39
CA ALA A 328 7.32 -23.55 -9.30
C ALA A 328 7.84 -23.99 -7.92
N ALA A 329 8.30 -25.23 -7.79
CA ALA A 329 8.82 -25.77 -6.53
C ALA A 329 10.05 -25.00 -6.04
N GLN A 330 10.96 -24.67 -6.95
CA GLN A 330 12.17 -23.89 -6.66
C GLN A 330 11.82 -22.46 -6.25
N LEU A 331 10.94 -21.79 -6.99
CA LEU A 331 10.47 -20.45 -6.66
C LEU A 331 9.79 -20.41 -5.30
N HIS A 332 8.95 -21.39 -4.99
CA HIS A 332 8.31 -21.47 -3.68
C HIS A 332 9.35 -21.71 -2.56
N GLN A 333 10.30 -22.62 -2.75
CA GLN A 333 11.35 -22.89 -1.77
C GLN A 333 12.20 -21.62 -1.49
N LEU A 334 12.49 -20.82 -2.51
CA LEU A 334 13.30 -19.61 -2.40
C LEU A 334 12.53 -18.44 -1.75
N THR A 335 11.22 -18.37 -1.93
CA THR A 335 10.41 -17.22 -1.57
C THR A 335 9.43 -17.49 -0.43
N GLY A 336 9.23 -18.76 -0.06
CA GLY A 336 8.22 -19.18 0.92
C GLY A 336 6.78 -18.80 0.51
N GLY A 337 6.55 -18.51 -0.76
CA GLY A 337 5.26 -18.05 -1.27
C GLY A 337 4.93 -16.58 -0.96
N TYR A 338 5.89 -15.81 -0.43
CA TYR A 338 5.69 -14.38 -0.17
C TYR A 338 5.74 -13.56 -1.47
N PHE A 339 4.71 -12.79 -1.74
CA PHE A 339 4.61 -11.97 -2.95
C PHE A 339 5.79 -11.02 -3.16
N LYS A 340 6.23 -10.34 -2.11
CA LYS A 340 7.39 -9.44 -2.18
C LYS A 340 8.65 -10.16 -2.64
N ALA A 341 8.87 -11.36 -2.14
CA ALA A 341 10.02 -12.17 -2.52
C ALA A 341 9.89 -12.72 -3.96
N LEU A 342 8.69 -13.21 -4.32
CA LEU A 342 8.38 -13.66 -5.69
C LEU A 342 8.62 -12.55 -6.71
N THR A 343 8.02 -11.39 -6.51
CA THR A 343 8.19 -10.22 -7.39
C THR A 343 9.68 -9.86 -7.53
N TYR A 344 10.41 -9.81 -6.41
CA TYR A 344 11.83 -9.49 -6.43
C TYR A 344 12.64 -10.51 -7.25
N VAL A 345 12.44 -11.80 -7.00
CA VAL A 345 13.19 -12.87 -7.71
C VAL A 345 12.87 -12.85 -9.21
N ILE A 346 11.59 -12.77 -9.58
CA ILE A 346 11.16 -12.78 -10.97
C ILE A 346 11.64 -11.53 -11.71
N SER A 347 11.46 -10.34 -11.11
CA SER A 347 11.91 -9.09 -11.73
C SER A 347 13.43 -9.04 -11.91
N THR A 348 14.18 -9.50 -10.90
CA THR A 348 15.64 -9.56 -10.98
C THR A 348 16.11 -10.58 -12.03
N ALA A 349 15.47 -11.75 -12.10
CA ALA A 349 15.78 -12.75 -13.13
C ALA A 349 15.50 -12.22 -14.55
N ALA A 350 14.40 -11.50 -14.75
CA ALA A 350 14.08 -10.86 -16.02
C ALA A 350 15.14 -9.82 -16.42
N VAL A 351 15.55 -8.96 -15.50
CA VAL A 351 16.62 -7.97 -15.74
C VAL A 351 17.96 -8.67 -16.08
N ILE A 352 18.30 -9.76 -15.38
CA ILE A 352 19.50 -10.57 -15.69
C ILE A 352 19.38 -11.19 -17.08
N ALA A 353 18.20 -11.70 -17.45
CA ALA A 353 17.95 -12.29 -18.77
C ALA A 353 18.17 -11.29 -19.92
N ILE A 354 17.71 -10.05 -19.75
CA ILE A 354 17.94 -8.96 -20.71
C ILE A 354 19.43 -8.63 -20.79
N HIS A 355 20.09 -8.40 -19.65
CA HIS A 355 21.53 -8.06 -19.65
C HIS A 355 22.44 -9.16 -20.22
N SER A 356 22.07 -10.44 -20.06
CA SER A 356 22.83 -11.56 -20.62
C SER A 356 22.49 -11.85 -22.08
N GLY A 357 21.42 -11.24 -22.62
CA GLY A 357 20.89 -11.52 -23.95
C GLY A 357 20.24 -12.91 -24.07
N SER A 358 20.00 -13.62 -22.94
CA SER A 358 19.28 -14.90 -22.94
C SER A 358 17.79 -14.71 -23.26
N GLU A 359 17.23 -13.57 -22.85
CA GLU A 359 15.83 -13.19 -23.06
C GLU A 359 14.83 -14.29 -22.64
N ASN A 360 15.24 -15.13 -21.68
CA ASN A 360 14.46 -16.21 -21.11
C ASN A 360 14.81 -16.41 -19.63
N ILE A 361 13.86 -16.85 -18.83
CA ILE A 361 14.09 -17.16 -17.42
C ILE A 361 14.27 -18.67 -17.26
N THR A 362 15.50 -19.03 -16.93
CA THR A 362 15.91 -20.40 -16.64
C THR A 362 16.38 -20.54 -15.19
N GLU A 363 16.70 -21.74 -14.78
CA GLU A 363 17.28 -22.00 -13.46
C GLU A 363 18.54 -21.15 -13.18
N LYS A 364 19.29 -20.81 -14.22
CA LYS A 364 20.52 -19.99 -14.13
C LYS A 364 20.19 -18.55 -13.71
N GLU A 365 19.22 -17.91 -14.37
CA GLU A 365 18.78 -16.55 -14.06
C GLU A 365 18.12 -16.49 -12.66
N LEU A 366 17.33 -17.50 -12.30
CA LEU A 366 16.72 -17.62 -10.97
C LEU A 366 17.79 -17.78 -9.88
N LYS A 367 18.79 -18.62 -10.07
CA LYS A 367 19.91 -18.76 -9.11
C LYS A 367 20.72 -17.48 -9.00
N ALA A 368 20.98 -16.79 -10.11
CA ALA A 368 21.70 -15.52 -10.09
C ALA A 368 20.90 -14.41 -9.37
N ALA A 369 19.59 -14.37 -9.57
CA ALA A 369 18.71 -13.43 -8.86
C ALA A 369 18.71 -13.67 -7.34
N THR A 370 18.72 -14.93 -6.92
CA THR A 370 18.69 -15.30 -5.50
C THR A 370 20.04 -15.17 -4.81
N ALA A 371 21.15 -15.26 -5.54
CA ALA A 371 22.49 -15.03 -4.99
C ALA A 371 22.65 -13.63 -4.37
N GLN A 372 21.80 -12.68 -4.77
CA GLN A 372 21.74 -11.33 -4.19
C GLN A 372 20.86 -11.25 -2.93
N LEU A 373 20.03 -12.27 -2.69
CA LEU A 373 19.23 -12.40 -1.46
C LEU A 373 20.10 -13.14 -0.43
N GLY A 374 20.27 -12.57 0.76
CA GLY A 374 20.85 -13.33 1.87
C GLY A 374 19.99 -14.60 2.15
N PRO A 375 20.53 -15.59 2.89
CA PRO A 375 19.79 -16.82 3.17
C PRO A 375 18.53 -16.47 3.97
N TRP A 376 17.37 -16.51 3.28
CA TRP A 376 16.07 -16.38 3.93
C TRP A 376 15.82 -17.64 4.78
N LYS A 377 15.67 -17.44 6.07
CA LYS A 377 15.19 -18.50 6.96
C LYS A 377 13.77 -18.15 7.39
N PRO A 378 12.77 -19.04 7.16
CA PRO A 378 11.46 -18.83 7.74
C PRO A 378 11.61 -18.70 9.25
N ALA A 379 10.85 -17.78 9.86
CA ALA A 379 10.80 -17.67 11.29
C ALA A 379 10.37 -19.03 11.87
N ALA A 380 11.19 -19.58 12.76
CA ALA A 380 10.90 -20.85 13.41
C ALA A 380 9.65 -20.67 14.28
N GLY A 381 8.48 -21.12 13.78
CA GLY A 381 7.22 -21.04 14.53
C GLY A 381 5.94 -21.02 13.70
N GLU A 382 6.01 -20.74 12.41
CA GLU A 382 4.82 -20.74 11.54
C GLU A 382 4.71 -22.07 10.75
N ARG A 383 4.42 -23.16 11.45
CA ARG A 383 3.97 -24.43 10.85
C ARG A 383 2.57 -24.73 11.33
#